data_91b05c0976f29263f09ce4337a2363f7
#
_entry.id   91b05c0976f29263f09ce4337a2363f7
#
_cell.length_a   1.000
_cell.length_b   1.000
_cell.length_c   1.000
_cell.angle_alpha   90.00
_cell.angle_beta   90.00
_cell.angle_gamma   90.00
#
_symmetry.space_group_name_H-M   'P 1'
#
loop_
_entity.id
_entity.type
_entity.pdbx_description
1 polymer ?
#
loop_
_entity_poly.entity_id
_entity_poly.type
_entity_poly.pdbx_seq_one_letter_code
_entity_poly.pdbx_strand_id
1 'polypeptide(L)'
;MNARKRSSPLGSKHRKRLGVICLAIVCALIAVGLYAWQSKPVAETGASVTAAEGKSRQEIQDELDAIVRDNMMTISVAPVAQLQKGGKLRVNVQNVQDNKFPQRFRVIQNDETIYESGVVETGKTVETCPAGDIKEGEAYIEIQALDAKTYDAHGNPTRVKVRVAQAED
;
A
#
# COMPACT_ATOMS: atom_id res chain seq x y z
N MET A 1 -69.08 -50.70 -31.32
CA MET A 1 -68.44 -49.62 -32.12
C MET A 1 -67.30 -49.07 -31.40
N ASN A 2 -66.04 -49.41 -31.75
CA ASN A 2 -64.82 -49.05 -31.08
C ASN A 2 -64.20 -47.83 -31.73
N ALA A 3 -64.07 -46.71 -30.97
CA ALA A 3 -63.35 -45.55 -31.45
C ALA A 3 -61.93 -45.55 -30.83
N ARG A 4 -60.94 -45.93 -31.70
CA ARG A 4 -59.50 -45.80 -31.34
C ARG A 4 -59.06 -44.35 -31.38
N LYS A 5 -58.66 -43.89 -30.27
CA LYS A 5 -58.01 -42.56 -30.06
C LYS A 5 -56.53 -42.67 -30.57
N ARG A 6 -56.24 -42.06 -31.72
CA ARG A 6 -54.88 -41.96 -32.25
C ARG A 6 -54.13 -40.87 -31.44
N SER A 7 -53.12 -41.28 -30.74
CA SER A 7 -52.12 -40.35 -30.15
C SER A 7 -51.12 -39.96 -31.23
N SER A 8 -51.03 -38.67 -31.52
CA SER A 8 -50.07 -38.09 -32.43
C SER A 8 -48.67 -38.14 -31.86
N PRO A 9 -47.63 -38.56 -32.59
CA PRO A 9 -46.25 -38.47 -32.10
C PRO A 9 -45.78 -37.04 -32.15
N LEU A 10 -45.43 -36.48 -30.99
CA LEU A 10 -44.75 -35.19 -30.90
C LEU A 10 -43.47 -35.21 -31.71
N GLY A 11 -43.33 -34.21 -32.59
CA GLY A 11 -42.33 -34.19 -33.62
C GLY A 11 -40.88 -34.26 -33.12
N SER A 12 -40.07 -35.05 -33.76
CA SER A 12 -38.66 -35.37 -33.48
C SER A 12 -37.76 -34.12 -33.30
N LYS A 13 -38.15 -32.99 -33.87
CA LYS A 13 -37.45 -31.70 -33.77
C LYS A 13 -37.52 -31.08 -32.35
N HIS A 14 -38.64 -31.26 -31.62
CA HIS A 14 -38.75 -30.76 -30.22
C HIS A 14 -37.90 -31.59 -29.28
N ARG A 15 -37.82 -32.89 -29.44
CA ARG A 15 -36.98 -33.77 -28.62
C ARG A 15 -35.49 -33.44 -28.76
N LYS A 16 -35.02 -33.13 -30.00
CA LYS A 16 -33.61 -32.72 -30.25
C LYS A 16 -33.32 -31.36 -29.63
N ARG A 17 -34.23 -30.37 -29.72
CA ARG A 17 -34.05 -29.05 -29.08
C ARG A 17 -34.06 -29.15 -27.54
N LEU A 18 -34.91 -29.96 -26.97
CA LEU A 18 -34.95 -30.19 -25.54
C LEU A 18 -33.66 -30.84 -25.03
N GLY A 19 -33.10 -31.81 -25.77
CA GLY A 19 -31.81 -32.44 -25.47
C GLY A 19 -30.63 -31.46 -25.48
N VAL A 20 -30.59 -30.53 -26.44
CA VAL A 20 -29.55 -29.50 -26.52
C VAL A 20 -29.64 -28.52 -25.35
N ILE A 21 -30.86 -28.12 -24.97
CA ILE A 21 -31.08 -27.23 -23.82
C ILE A 21 -30.65 -27.90 -22.52
N CYS A 22 -31.01 -29.16 -22.31
CA CYS A 22 -30.60 -29.91 -21.13
C CYS A 22 -29.06 -30.05 -21.04
N LEU A 23 -28.41 -30.34 -22.21
CA LEU A 23 -26.93 -30.43 -22.25
C LEU A 23 -26.27 -29.10 -21.90
N ALA A 24 -26.78 -27.97 -22.41
CA ALA A 24 -26.26 -26.65 -22.12
C ALA A 24 -26.37 -26.30 -20.60
N ILE A 25 -27.51 -26.64 -19.98
CA ILE A 25 -27.71 -26.44 -18.54
C ILE A 25 -26.75 -27.29 -17.74
N VAL A 26 -26.54 -28.55 -18.09
CA VAL A 26 -25.60 -29.42 -17.38
C VAL A 26 -24.17 -28.88 -17.50
N CYS A 27 -23.74 -28.43 -18.69
CA CYS A 27 -22.43 -27.83 -18.88
C CYS A 27 -22.25 -26.54 -18.06
N ALA A 28 -23.29 -25.68 -17.97
CA ALA A 28 -23.26 -24.48 -17.15
C ALA A 28 -23.13 -24.81 -15.67
N LEU A 29 -23.85 -25.81 -15.17
CA LEU A 29 -23.78 -26.24 -13.77
C LEU A 29 -22.38 -26.83 -13.41
N ILE A 30 -21.80 -27.59 -14.35
CA ILE A 30 -20.43 -28.11 -14.18
C ILE A 30 -19.43 -26.97 -14.16
N ALA A 31 -19.55 -25.98 -15.04
CA ALA A 31 -18.66 -24.81 -15.06
C ALA A 31 -18.76 -23.98 -13.76
N VAL A 32 -19.97 -23.76 -13.24
CA VAL A 32 -20.18 -23.07 -11.95
C VAL A 32 -19.62 -23.89 -10.79
N GLY A 33 -19.80 -25.21 -10.81
CA GLY A 33 -19.24 -26.11 -9.80
C GLY A 33 -17.72 -26.11 -9.77
N LEU A 34 -17.07 -26.13 -10.93
CA LEU A 34 -15.62 -26.07 -11.07
C LEU A 34 -15.09 -24.69 -10.62
N TYR A 35 -15.77 -23.61 -11.00
CA TYR A 35 -15.41 -22.26 -10.55
C TYR A 35 -15.53 -22.10 -9.03
N ALA A 36 -16.62 -22.58 -8.45
CA ALA A 36 -16.82 -22.55 -7.00
C ALA A 36 -15.80 -23.42 -6.25
N TRP A 37 -15.30 -24.49 -6.86
CA TRP A 37 -14.28 -25.35 -6.25
C TRP A 37 -12.90 -24.71 -6.32
N GLN A 38 -12.55 -24.01 -7.40
CA GLN A 38 -11.32 -23.24 -7.52
C GLN A 38 -11.31 -21.99 -6.63
N SER A 39 -12.48 -21.44 -6.29
CA SER A 39 -12.60 -20.23 -5.47
C SER A 39 -12.60 -20.51 -3.96
N LYS A 40 -12.52 -21.77 -3.54
CA LYS A 40 -12.34 -22.05 -2.10
C LYS A 40 -10.93 -21.66 -1.71
N PRO A 41 -10.77 -20.76 -0.71
CA PRO A 41 -9.45 -20.52 -0.15
C PRO A 41 -8.92 -21.86 0.36
N VAL A 42 -7.85 -22.34 -0.24
CA VAL A 42 -7.12 -23.50 0.24
C VAL A 42 -6.53 -23.04 1.56
N ALA A 43 -7.05 -23.58 2.67
CA ALA A 43 -6.35 -23.48 3.94
C ALA A 43 -4.99 -24.13 3.69
N GLU A 44 -3.90 -23.39 3.90
CA GLU A 44 -2.55 -23.92 3.77
C GLU A 44 -2.37 -25.03 4.81
N THR A 45 -2.57 -26.26 4.38
CA THR A 45 -2.31 -27.47 5.18
C THR A 45 -0.81 -27.84 5.19
N GLY A 46 0.03 -27.02 4.57
CA GLY A 46 1.48 -27.23 4.50
C GLY A 46 2.32 -26.34 5.40
N ALA A 47 1.76 -25.23 5.93
CA ALA A 47 2.42 -24.50 6.98
C ALA A 47 2.24 -25.32 8.27
N SER A 48 3.33 -25.86 8.80
CA SER A 48 3.34 -26.33 10.18
C SER A 48 3.06 -25.09 11.03
N VAL A 49 1.79 -24.87 11.39
CA VAL A 49 1.42 -23.98 12.48
C VAL A 49 1.95 -24.69 13.73
N THR A 50 3.24 -24.57 13.96
CA THR A 50 3.82 -24.86 15.25
C THR A 50 3.20 -23.82 16.15
N ALA A 51 2.27 -24.23 17.00
CA ALA A 51 1.88 -23.42 18.13
C ALA A 51 3.17 -22.89 18.73
N ALA A 52 3.26 -21.59 18.98
CA ALA A 52 4.37 -21.00 19.70
C ALA A 52 4.30 -21.55 21.13
N GLU A 53 4.67 -22.82 21.29
CA GLU A 53 4.79 -23.48 22.58
C GLU A 53 6.00 -22.86 23.26
N GLY A 54 5.75 -22.03 24.26
CA GLY A 54 6.74 -21.65 25.24
C GLY A 54 6.94 -20.17 25.51
N LYS A 55 6.47 -19.24 24.69
CA LYS A 55 6.61 -17.81 25.01
C LYS A 55 5.37 -17.30 25.76
N SER A 56 5.58 -16.65 26.89
CA SER A 56 4.51 -15.95 27.61
C SER A 56 3.99 -14.79 26.76
N ARG A 57 2.75 -14.33 27.03
CA ARG A 57 2.21 -13.12 26.38
C ARG A 57 3.13 -11.92 26.54
N GLN A 58 3.81 -11.82 27.69
CA GLN A 58 4.73 -10.75 27.98
C GLN A 58 5.97 -10.81 27.07
N GLU A 59 6.55 -11.98 26.88
CA GLU A 59 7.71 -12.18 25.99
C GLU A 59 7.36 -11.89 24.53
N ILE A 60 6.16 -12.27 24.07
CA ILE A 60 5.68 -11.93 22.73
C ILE A 60 5.50 -10.41 22.60
N GLN A 61 4.93 -9.76 23.62
CA GLN A 61 4.75 -8.31 23.61
C GLN A 61 6.09 -7.58 23.60
N ASP A 62 7.03 -8.00 24.44
CA ASP A 62 8.36 -7.39 24.53
C ASP A 62 9.14 -7.56 23.21
N GLU A 63 8.99 -8.71 22.52
CA GLU A 63 9.58 -8.95 21.21
C GLU A 63 8.94 -8.08 20.13
N LEU A 64 7.60 -7.94 20.13
CA LEU A 64 6.89 -7.05 19.22
C LEU A 64 7.28 -5.58 19.45
N ASP A 65 7.35 -5.15 20.71
CA ASP A 65 7.76 -3.80 21.07
C ASP A 65 9.22 -3.52 20.68
N ALA A 66 10.08 -4.52 20.77
CA ALA A 66 11.46 -4.41 20.26
C ALA A 66 11.49 -4.26 18.75
N ILE A 67 10.73 -5.06 18.00
CA ILE A 67 10.62 -4.97 16.53
C ILE A 67 10.08 -3.59 16.13
N VAL A 68 9.05 -3.10 16.81
CA VAL A 68 8.46 -1.78 16.56
C VAL A 68 9.50 -0.68 16.79
N ARG A 69 10.18 -0.67 17.96
CA ARG A 69 11.24 0.29 18.26
C ARG A 69 12.38 0.25 17.25
N ASP A 70 12.73 -0.93 16.79
CA ASP A 70 13.83 -1.12 15.84
C ASP A 70 13.51 -0.61 14.44
N ASN A 71 12.23 -0.52 14.09
CA ASN A 71 11.76 -0.04 12.80
C ASN A 71 11.17 1.38 12.84
N MET A 72 11.07 1.98 14.03
CA MET A 72 10.62 3.37 14.15
C MET A 72 11.73 4.35 13.78
N MET A 73 11.33 5.44 13.14
CA MET A 73 12.18 6.57 12.84
C MET A 73 11.58 7.85 13.43
N THR A 74 12.40 8.62 14.13
CA THR A 74 12.02 9.94 14.62
C THR A 74 12.11 10.95 13.49
N ILE A 75 10.99 11.63 13.20
CA ILE A 75 10.90 12.66 12.18
C ILE A 75 11.03 14.02 12.83
N SER A 76 12.01 14.80 12.37
CA SER A 76 12.25 16.18 12.82
C SER A 76 12.18 17.13 11.63
N VAL A 77 11.12 17.93 11.57
CA VAL A 77 10.84 18.90 10.52
C VAL A 77 10.30 20.18 11.15
N ALA A 78 10.77 21.33 10.69
CA ALA A 78 10.19 22.60 11.12
C ALA A 78 8.74 22.74 10.60
N PRO A 79 7.78 23.16 11.45
CA PRO A 79 6.37 23.29 11.04
C PRO A 79 6.14 24.43 10.05
N VAL A 80 7.10 25.38 9.95
CA VAL A 80 7.08 26.48 8.98
C VAL A 80 8.33 26.41 8.12
N ALA A 81 8.13 26.28 6.82
CA ALA A 81 9.18 26.43 5.82
C ALA A 81 9.24 27.89 5.37
N GLN A 82 10.44 28.46 5.27
CA GLN A 82 10.63 29.89 4.99
C GLN A 82 11.22 30.11 3.60
N LEU A 83 10.48 30.84 2.76
CA LEU A 83 11.00 31.35 1.49
C LEU A 83 12.02 32.44 1.77
N GLN A 84 13.24 32.23 1.29
CA GLN A 84 14.36 33.18 1.44
C GLN A 84 14.66 33.87 0.13
N LYS A 85 15.31 35.03 0.23
CA LYS A 85 15.89 35.74 -0.94
C LYS A 85 16.85 34.79 -1.67
N GLY A 86 16.85 34.88 -3.02
CA GLY A 86 17.70 34.03 -3.85
C GLY A 86 17.13 32.65 -4.18
N GLY A 87 15.81 32.47 -4.06
CA GLY A 87 15.13 31.24 -4.50
C GLY A 87 15.44 30.01 -3.65
N LYS A 88 15.65 30.21 -2.36
CA LYS A 88 15.88 29.13 -1.37
C LYS A 88 14.69 28.96 -0.45
N LEU A 89 14.46 27.71 -0.04
CA LEU A 89 13.47 27.34 0.95
C LEU A 89 14.19 26.77 2.18
N ARG A 90 14.02 27.39 3.34
CA ARG A 90 14.51 26.84 4.61
C ARG A 90 13.48 25.82 5.10
N VAL A 91 13.86 24.55 5.20
CA VAL A 91 12.99 23.41 5.55
C VAL A 91 13.35 22.80 6.90
N ASN A 92 14.60 22.88 7.32
CA ASN A 92 15.14 22.29 8.56
C ASN A 92 14.68 20.83 8.76
N VAL A 93 14.95 19.98 7.79
CA VAL A 93 14.70 18.54 7.88
C VAL A 93 15.91 17.87 8.49
N GLN A 94 15.74 17.28 9.67
CA GLN A 94 16.81 16.62 10.39
C GLN A 94 16.56 15.10 10.44
N ASN A 95 17.58 14.32 10.10
CA ASN A 95 17.66 12.93 10.46
C ASN A 95 18.38 12.82 11.79
N VAL A 96 17.62 12.59 12.88
CA VAL A 96 18.20 12.61 14.24
C VAL A 96 19.22 11.49 14.42
N GLN A 97 20.19 11.70 15.34
CA GLN A 97 21.32 10.78 15.55
C GLN A 97 20.88 9.36 15.92
N ASP A 98 19.77 9.23 16.65
CA ASP A 98 19.28 7.94 17.14
C ASP A 98 18.49 7.14 16.11
N ASN A 99 18.23 7.72 14.94
CA ASN A 99 17.63 6.97 13.82
C ASN A 99 18.59 5.91 13.31
N LYS A 100 18.05 4.76 12.95
CA LYS A 100 18.81 3.63 12.39
C LYS A 100 18.93 3.69 10.87
N PHE A 101 18.10 4.51 10.22
CA PHE A 101 17.94 4.57 8.78
C PHE A 101 18.36 5.92 8.22
N PRO A 102 19.14 5.96 7.13
CA PRO A 102 19.21 7.15 6.29
C PRO A 102 17.82 7.52 5.79
N GLN A 103 17.63 8.76 5.41
CA GLN A 103 16.36 9.23 4.89
C GLN A 103 16.53 10.03 3.61
N ARG A 104 15.46 10.16 2.85
CA ARG A 104 15.29 11.11 1.77
C ARG A 104 13.98 11.83 1.97
N PHE A 105 13.90 13.07 1.53
CA PHE A 105 12.62 13.79 1.60
C PHE A 105 12.27 14.47 0.30
N ARG A 106 10.99 14.70 0.10
CA ARG A 106 10.42 15.48 -0.98
C ARG A 106 9.60 16.64 -0.42
N VAL A 107 9.68 17.79 -1.06
CA VAL A 107 8.78 18.93 -0.82
C VAL A 107 7.69 18.87 -1.86
N ILE A 108 6.44 18.82 -1.43
CA ILE A 108 5.26 18.62 -2.28
C ILE A 108 4.29 19.77 -2.03
N GLN A 109 3.84 20.42 -3.09
CA GLN A 109 2.77 21.42 -3.04
C GLN A 109 1.81 21.19 -4.20
N ASN A 110 0.49 21.23 -3.96
CA ASN A 110 -0.56 20.96 -4.94
C ASN A 110 -0.38 19.61 -5.68
N ASP A 111 0.02 18.57 -4.93
CA ASP A 111 0.34 17.22 -5.43
C ASP A 111 1.53 17.16 -6.41
N GLU A 112 2.27 18.25 -6.56
CA GLU A 112 3.49 18.31 -7.38
C GLU A 112 4.74 18.26 -6.50
N THR A 113 5.73 17.45 -6.87
CA THR A 113 7.03 17.42 -6.21
C THR A 113 7.87 18.61 -6.69
N ILE A 114 8.09 19.56 -5.81
CA ILE A 114 8.88 20.77 -6.07
C ILE A 114 10.39 20.49 -5.91
N TYR A 115 10.74 19.64 -4.95
CA TYR A 115 12.12 19.31 -4.66
C TYR A 115 12.23 17.88 -4.11
N GLU A 116 13.28 17.18 -4.48
CA GLU A 116 13.67 15.88 -3.91
C GLU A 116 15.13 15.96 -3.44
N SER A 117 15.37 15.56 -2.20
CA SER A 117 16.72 15.54 -1.61
C SER A 117 17.51 14.32 -2.05
N GLY A 118 18.82 14.38 -1.93
CA GLY A 118 19.66 13.19 -1.85
C GLY A 118 19.45 12.44 -0.52
N VAL A 119 20.34 11.47 -0.26
CA VAL A 119 20.37 10.74 1.00
C VAL A 119 20.82 11.65 2.13
N VAL A 120 20.08 11.65 3.22
CA VAL A 120 20.39 12.37 4.46
C VAL A 120 20.74 11.34 5.52
N GLU A 121 22.02 11.22 5.81
CA GLU A 121 22.52 10.29 6.83
C GLU A 121 22.06 10.67 8.24
N THR A 122 22.09 9.71 9.15
CA THR A 122 21.76 9.95 10.56
C THR A 122 22.64 11.03 11.17
N GLY A 123 22.07 11.87 12.01
CA GLY A 123 22.73 13.03 12.61
C GLY A 123 22.95 14.21 11.66
N LYS A 124 22.46 14.16 10.43
CA LYS A 124 22.55 15.25 9.44
C LYS A 124 21.26 16.03 9.32
N THR A 125 21.41 17.31 8.98
CA THR A 125 20.30 18.24 8.76
C THR A 125 20.42 18.90 7.40
N VAL A 126 19.32 18.96 6.67
CA VAL A 126 19.18 19.82 5.50
C VAL A 126 18.44 21.08 5.92
N GLU A 127 19.16 22.17 6.05
CA GLU A 127 18.56 23.45 6.49
C GLU A 127 17.79 24.13 5.35
N THR A 128 18.38 24.13 4.16
CA THR A 128 17.81 24.81 2.99
C THR A 128 17.89 23.96 1.74
N CYS A 129 16.93 24.15 0.86
CA CYS A 129 16.91 23.55 -0.48
C CYS A 129 16.48 24.61 -1.53
N PRO A 130 16.60 24.33 -2.83
CA PRO A 130 16.00 25.16 -3.86
C PRO A 130 14.49 25.30 -3.64
N ALA A 131 13.98 26.53 -3.75
CA ALA A 131 12.56 26.80 -3.57
C ALA A 131 11.71 26.35 -4.78
N GLY A 132 12.30 26.25 -5.97
CA GLY A 132 11.56 25.97 -7.20
C GLY A 132 10.40 26.97 -7.38
N ASP A 133 9.25 26.44 -7.79
CA ASP A 133 8.02 27.22 -7.99
C ASP A 133 7.08 27.24 -6.77
N ILE A 134 7.57 26.84 -5.58
CA ILE A 134 6.78 26.81 -4.36
C ILE A 134 6.30 28.22 -3.98
N LYS A 135 5.08 28.30 -3.49
CA LYS A 135 4.43 29.56 -3.06
C LYS A 135 4.06 29.50 -1.59
N GLU A 136 3.76 30.64 -1.01
CA GLU A 136 3.18 30.71 0.31
C GLU A 136 1.89 29.89 0.41
N GLY A 137 1.70 29.21 1.55
CA GLY A 137 0.54 28.38 1.80
C GLY A 137 0.89 27.03 2.40
N GLU A 138 0.05 26.05 2.15
CA GLU A 138 0.25 24.69 2.62
C GLU A 138 1.18 23.91 1.68
N ALA A 139 2.04 23.12 2.26
CA ALA A 139 2.88 22.16 1.57
C ALA A 139 3.08 20.90 2.44
N TYR A 140 3.65 19.87 1.88
CA TYR A 140 3.99 18.65 2.58
C TYR A 140 5.47 18.35 2.42
N ILE A 141 6.10 17.92 3.50
CA ILE A 141 7.41 17.28 3.45
C ILE A 141 7.17 15.79 3.63
N GLU A 142 7.43 15.02 2.58
CA GLU A 142 7.31 13.57 2.59
C GLU A 142 8.69 12.97 2.84
N ILE A 143 8.82 12.17 3.89
CA ILE A 143 10.07 11.57 4.33
C ILE A 143 9.99 10.08 4.11
N GLN A 144 10.98 9.53 3.42
CA GLN A 144 11.16 8.12 3.16
C GLN A 144 12.42 7.62 3.88
N ALA A 145 12.25 6.65 4.78
CA ALA A 145 13.39 5.89 5.30
C ALA A 145 14.02 5.05 4.19
N LEU A 146 15.32 4.86 4.26
CA LEU A 146 16.09 4.09 3.29
C LEU A 146 16.85 2.97 3.99
N ASP A 147 17.00 1.83 3.33
CA ASP A 147 17.90 0.79 3.80
C ASP A 147 19.33 1.33 3.87
N ALA A 148 20.04 1.07 4.97
CA ALA A 148 21.37 1.63 5.20
C ALA A 148 22.46 1.09 4.27
N LYS A 149 22.21 -0.02 3.55
CA LYS A 149 23.19 -0.65 2.65
C LYS A 149 22.89 -0.40 1.19
N THR A 150 21.61 -0.51 0.81
CA THR A 150 21.18 -0.43 -0.59
C THR A 150 20.61 0.94 -0.95
N TYR A 151 20.20 1.75 0.04
CA TYR A 151 19.46 3.00 -0.11
C TYR A 151 18.10 2.84 -0.80
N ASP A 152 17.59 1.61 -0.86
CA ASP A 152 16.23 1.35 -1.30
C ASP A 152 15.22 1.86 -0.27
N ALA A 153 14.00 2.11 -0.72
CA ALA A 153 12.93 2.56 0.17
C ALA A 153 12.63 1.50 1.25
N HIS A 154 12.66 1.91 2.52
CA HIS A 154 12.33 1.11 3.67
C HIS A 154 11.00 1.57 4.28
N GLY A 155 10.01 0.69 4.33
CA GLY A 155 8.67 1.02 4.82
C GLY A 155 7.93 2.04 3.95
N ASN A 156 6.87 2.61 4.52
CA ASN A 156 6.05 3.61 3.85
C ASN A 156 6.56 5.04 4.15
N PRO A 157 6.46 5.96 3.19
CA PRO A 157 6.81 7.36 3.43
C PRO A 157 5.82 8.01 4.42
N THR A 158 6.33 8.95 5.20
CA THR A 158 5.53 9.75 6.12
C THR A 158 5.43 11.18 5.62
N ARG A 159 4.21 11.72 5.54
CA ARG A 159 3.95 13.09 5.14
C ARG A 159 3.74 13.97 6.36
N VAL A 160 4.49 15.06 6.43
CA VAL A 160 4.36 16.12 7.42
C VAL A 160 3.83 17.36 6.75
N LYS A 161 2.70 17.88 7.23
CA LYS A 161 2.13 19.14 6.76
C LYS A 161 2.97 20.30 7.32
N VAL A 162 3.37 21.20 6.44
CA VAL A 162 4.10 22.42 6.79
C VAL A 162 3.44 23.65 6.17
N ARG A 163 3.67 24.82 6.78
CA ARG A 163 3.27 26.11 6.21
C ARG A 163 4.47 26.76 5.54
N VAL A 164 4.32 27.15 4.31
CA VAL A 164 5.31 27.98 3.62
C VAL A 164 4.99 29.46 3.83
N ALA A 165 5.95 30.22 4.33
CA ALA A 165 5.84 31.66 4.58
C ALA A 165 7.10 32.38 4.09
N GLN A 166 7.00 33.70 3.85
CA GLN A 166 8.19 34.52 3.60
C GLN A 166 9.06 34.59 4.86
N ALA A 167 10.37 34.58 4.67
CA ALA A 167 11.26 34.90 5.76
C ALA A 167 11.06 36.39 6.15
N GLU A 168 10.92 36.65 7.44
CA GLU A 168 10.97 38.02 7.98
C GLU A 168 12.41 38.55 7.83
N ASP A 169 12.54 39.77 7.30
CA ASP A 169 13.84 40.47 7.13
C ASP A 169 14.43 40.92 8.46
#